data_db145915b9aeaf03527dd0de0cb0387a
#
_entry.id   db145915b9aeaf03527dd0de0cb0387a
#
_cell.length_a   1.000
_cell.length_b   1.000
_cell.length_c   1.000
_cell.angle_alpha   90.00
_cell.angle_beta   90.00
_cell.angle_gamma   90.00
#
_symmetry.space_group_name_H-M   'P 1'
#
loop_
_entity.id
_entity.type
_entity.pdbx_description
1 polymer ?
#
loop_
_entity_poly.entity_id
_entity_poly.type
_entity_poly.pdbx_seq_one_letter_code
_entity_poly.pdbx_strand_id
1 'polypeptide(L)'
;MADTTITPTRKLPLYRSLYVQVIAAVIIGVLLGHFQPALGEAMKPLGDGFIKLIKMIIAPIIFCTVVVGIAGMEDMKKVGKTGGLALLYFEIVSSIALVVGLVLVNLLKPGAGMNIDPSTLDTKALASYTGPGKMTGTVDFLLNVIPSTLVDAFAKGEILQVLLIAVLFGFALHRFGGRGTLVFDVIEKGSHVLFVIVGYIMKLAPIGAFGAMAFTIGKYGLGSLFSLGKLMGTFYLTCLLFIFVVLGLIARFHGFSIWRFIKYIKEELLIVLGTSSSESVLPRMMEKMENLGANKTCVGLVIPTGYSFNLDGTSIYLTMAAVFIAQATNTPMTLTQEITLLAVLLLTSKGAAGVTGSGFIVLAATLSAVGHVPVAGLALILGIDRFMSEARALTNLIGNGVATIVVAKWTNELDTERLHAGLNNESWVESQEPEVLEAARISKMAD
;
A
#
# COMPACT_ATOMS: atom_id res chain seq x y z
N MET A 1 2.05 -40.18 2.12
CA MET A 1 1.09 -39.55 3.05
C MET A 1 1.91 -38.88 4.13
N ALA A 2 2.22 -37.58 4.01
CA ALA A 2 2.88 -36.80 5.05
C ALA A 2 1.78 -36.02 5.76
N ASP A 3 1.61 -36.35 7.02
CA ASP A 3 0.64 -35.77 7.95
C ASP A 3 1.09 -34.31 8.24
N THR A 4 0.51 -33.34 7.55
CA THR A 4 0.70 -31.92 7.83
C THR A 4 -0.21 -31.53 8.98
N THR A 5 0.21 -31.87 10.19
CA THR A 5 -0.37 -31.29 11.41
C THR A 5 -0.15 -29.79 11.39
N ILE A 6 -1.22 -29.03 11.10
CA ILE A 6 -1.27 -27.58 11.27
C ILE A 6 -1.11 -27.30 12.76
N THR A 7 0.09 -26.93 13.16
CA THR A 7 0.34 -26.45 14.53
C THR A 7 -0.49 -25.19 14.74
N PRO A 8 -1.37 -25.14 15.76
CA PRO A 8 -2.18 -23.94 16.03
C PRO A 8 -1.22 -22.79 16.35
N THR A 9 -1.32 -21.72 15.59
CA THR A 9 -0.58 -20.48 15.81
C THR A 9 -0.86 -20.00 17.23
N ARG A 10 0.14 -20.12 18.10
CA ARG A 10 0.09 -19.71 19.51
C ARG A 10 -0.26 -18.24 19.54
N LYS A 11 -1.48 -17.90 19.97
CA LYS A 11 -1.92 -16.51 20.12
C LYS A 11 -0.93 -15.80 21.01
N LEU A 12 -0.13 -14.89 20.45
CA LEU A 12 0.77 -14.05 21.22
C LEU A 12 -0.05 -13.28 22.26
N PRO A 13 0.41 -13.15 23.49
CA PRO A 13 -0.30 -12.35 24.50
C PRO A 13 -0.46 -10.91 23.98
N LEU A 14 -1.63 -10.31 24.19
CA LEU A 14 -2.03 -9.01 23.65
C LEU A 14 -0.99 -7.91 23.82
N TYR A 15 -0.26 -7.90 24.96
CA TYR A 15 0.79 -6.91 25.24
C TYR A 15 2.03 -7.03 24.35
N ARG A 16 2.25 -8.18 23.67
CA ARG A 16 3.33 -8.38 22.70
C ARG A 16 2.96 -7.95 21.30
N SER A 17 1.69 -7.63 21.06
CA SER A 17 1.26 -7.08 19.78
C SER A 17 1.80 -5.67 19.62
N LEU A 18 2.49 -5.39 18.49
CA LEU A 18 2.97 -4.05 18.14
C LEU A 18 1.83 -3.04 18.14
N TYR A 19 0.64 -3.47 17.73
CA TYR A 19 -0.59 -2.68 17.76
C TYR A 19 -0.91 -2.15 19.16
N VAL A 20 -0.95 -3.04 20.18
CA VAL A 20 -1.22 -2.65 21.57
C VAL A 20 -0.11 -1.74 22.11
N GLN A 21 1.16 -2.03 21.76
CA GLN A 21 2.29 -1.20 22.17
C GLN A 21 2.21 0.21 21.58
N VAL A 22 1.83 0.35 20.31
CA VAL A 22 1.66 1.68 19.67
C VAL A 22 0.48 2.43 20.29
N ILE A 23 -0.66 1.77 20.55
CA ILE A 23 -1.79 2.41 21.23
C ILE A 23 -1.35 2.93 22.63
N ALA A 24 -0.72 2.07 23.41
CA ALA A 24 -0.25 2.45 24.74
C ALA A 24 0.74 3.62 24.68
N ALA A 25 1.68 3.58 23.74
CA ALA A 25 2.65 4.64 23.50
C ALA A 25 1.99 5.98 23.11
N VAL A 26 0.99 5.95 22.23
CA VAL A 26 0.20 7.12 21.84
C VAL A 26 -0.53 7.71 23.07
N ILE A 27 -1.23 6.88 23.85
CA ILE A 27 -1.94 7.32 25.05
C ILE A 27 -0.97 7.96 26.05
N ILE A 28 0.17 7.31 26.34
CA ILE A 28 1.17 7.83 27.25
C ILE A 28 1.76 9.14 26.72
N GLY A 29 2.04 9.23 25.40
CA GLY A 29 2.51 10.46 24.75
C GLY A 29 1.51 11.61 24.86
N VAL A 30 0.22 11.33 24.62
CA VAL A 30 -0.86 12.32 24.80
C VAL A 30 -0.94 12.82 26.24
N LEU A 31 -0.91 11.90 27.22
CA LEU A 31 -0.95 12.26 28.64
C LEU A 31 0.28 13.11 29.03
N LEU A 32 1.48 12.70 28.61
CA LEU A 32 2.71 13.46 28.89
C LEU A 32 2.64 14.87 28.28
N GLY A 33 2.27 14.98 26.99
CA GLY A 33 2.17 16.27 26.31
C GLY A 33 1.10 17.18 26.92
N HIS A 34 0.00 16.60 27.43
CA HIS A 34 -1.07 17.37 28.05
C HIS A 34 -0.69 17.88 29.46
N PHE A 35 -0.16 16.99 30.32
CA PHE A 35 0.13 17.35 31.72
C PHE A 35 1.47 18.06 31.90
N GLN A 36 2.47 17.77 31.03
CA GLN A 36 3.79 18.37 31.06
C GLN A 36 4.23 18.81 29.65
N PRO A 37 3.66 19.92 29.12
CA PRO A 37 3.91 20.38 27.75
C PRO A 37 5.40 20.53 27.41
N ALA A 38 6.19 21.13 28.29
CA ALA A 38 7.63 21.35 28.08
C ALA A 38 8.41 20.01 27.94
N LEU A 39 8.07 19.00 28.75
CA LEU A 39 8.65 17.67 28.63
C LEU A 39 8.17 16.96 27.39
N GLY A 40 6.88 17.12 27.04
CA GLY A 40 6.31 16.63 25.79
C GLY A 40 7.05 17.17 24.57
N GLU A 41 7.32 18.47 24.53
CA GLU A 41 8.11 19.10 23.45
C GLU A 41 9.54 18.55 23.38
N ALA A 42 10.18 18.27 24.51
CA ALA A 42 11.52 17.67 24.56
C ALA A 42 11.59 16.24 23.98
N MET A 43 10.45 15.54 23.80
CA MET A 43 10.41 14.21 23.21
C MET A 43 10.49 14.19 21.67
N LYS A 44 10.50 15.34 21.01
CA LYS A 44 10.63 15.49 19.55
C LYS A 44 11.73 14.63 18.93
N PRO A 45 12.97 14.53 19.49
CA PRO A 45 14.04 13.71 18.90
C PRO A 45 13.70 12.23 18.71
N LEU A 46 12.78 11.67 19.51
CA LEU A 46 12.36 10.27 19.37
C LEU A 46 11.56 10.05 18.09
N GLY A 47 10.63 10.96 17.77
CA GLY A 47 9.88 10.95 16.51
C GLY A 47 10.80 11.19 15.30
N ASP A 48 11.63 12.23 15.38
CA ASP A 48 12.58 12.60 14.32
C ASP A 48 13.58 11.47 14.04
N GLY A 49 14.09 10.82 15.08
CA GLY A 49 15.02 9.69 14.99
C GLY A 49 14.39 8.50 14.26
N PHE A 50 13.15 8.18 14.57
CA PHE A 50 12.40 7.12 13.86
C PHE A 50 12.23 7.47 12.37
N ILE A 51 11.85 8.72 12.05
CA ILE A 51 11.71 9.17 10.65
C ILE A 51 13.04 9.09 9.90
N LYS A 52 14.17 9.46 10.53
CA LYS A 52 15.50 9.33 9.92
C LYS A 52 15.86 7.88 9.59
N LEU A 53 15.53 6.94 10.48
CA LEU A 53 15.74 5.51 10.22
C LEU A 53 14.91 5.02 9.02
N ILE A 54 13.65 5.45 8.92
CA ILE A 54 12.79 5.15 7.77
C ILE A 54 13.41 5.71 6.48
N LYS A 55 13.81 6.98 6.49
CA LYS A 55 14.36 7.67 5.31
C LYS A 55 15.60 6.97 4.75
N MET A 56 16.45 6.42 5.60
CA MET A 56 17.70 5.74 5.23
C MET A 56 17.50 4.60 4.21
N ILE A 57 16.36 3.93 4.25
CA ILE A 57 16.12 2.72 3.45
C ILE A 57 15.12 2.89 2.31
N ILE A 58 14.58 4.11 2.13
CA ILE A 58 13.54 4.40 1.11
C ILE A 58 14.02 4.07 -0.30
N ALA A 59 15.13 4.67 -0.73
CA ALA A 59 15.63 4.54 -2.10
C ALA A 59 15.94 3.08 -2.48
N PRO A 60 16.70 2.31 -1.69
CA PRO A 60 16.93 0.89 -1.96
C PRO A 60 15.65 0.06 -2.04
N ILE A 61 14.67 0.29 -1.16
CA ILE A 61 13.40 -0.45 -1.17
C ILE A 61 12.61 -0.17 -2.45
N ILE A 62 12.44 1.10 -2.83
CA ILE A 62 11.73 1.47 -4.06
C ILE A 62 12.39 0.82 -5.26
N PHE A 63 13.72 0.89 -5.35
CA PHE A 63 14.45 0.26 -6.44
C PHE A 63 14.16 -1.24 -6.50
N CYS A 64 14.40 -1.97 -5.42
CA CYS A 64 14.23 -3.42 -5.41
C CYS A 64 12.79 -3.84 -5.71
N THR A 65 11.80 -3.20 -5.08
CA THR A 65 10.38 -3.57 -5.26
C THR A 65 9.88 -3.33 -6.67
N VAL A 66 10.25 -2.19 -7.27
CA VAL A 66 9.85 -1.86 -8.65
C VAL A 66 10.54 -2.77 -9.65
N VAL A 67 11.85 -3.02 -9.49
CA VAL A 67 12.59 -3.93 -10.37
C VAL A 67 12.02 -5.34 -10.31
N VAL A 68 11.81 -5.88 -9.11
CA VAL A 68 11.25 -7.22 -8.93
C VAL A 68 9.83 -7.31 -9.50
N GLY A 69 9.00 -6.28 -9.27
CA GLY A 69 7.65 -6.20 -9.83
C GLY A 69 7.65 -6.28 -11.35
N ILE A 70 8.49 -5.48 -12.03
CA ILE A 70 8.55 -5.42 -13.49
C ILE A 70 9.26 -6.66 -14.08
N ALA A 71 10.46 -6.98 -13.59
CA ALA A 71 11.28 -8.06 -14.14
C ALA A 71 10.72 -9.45 -13.79
N GLY A 72 9.93 -9.55 -12.70
CA GLY A 72 9.31 -10.78 -12.23
C GLY A 72 8.11 -11.26 -13.04
N MET A 73 7.65 -10.50 -14.04
CA MET A 73 6.56 -10.94 -14.92
C MET A 73 7.02 -12.13 -15.77
N GLU A 74 6.27 -13.25 -15.72
CA GLU A 74 6.52 -14.42 -16.56
C GLU A 74 5.93 -14.19 -17.95
N ASP A 75 6.60 -14.75 -18.97
CA ASP A 75 6.23 -14.83 -20.39
C ASP A 75 5.18 -13.79 -20.92
N MET A 76 5.67 -12.63 -21.26
CA MET A 76 4.89 -11.51 -21.84
C MET A 76 4.15 -11.89 -23.14
N LYS A 77 4.56 -12.97 -23.85
CA LYS A 77 3.89 -13.38 -25.07
C LYS A 77 2.58 -14.14 -24.81
N LYS A 78 2.56 -15.01 -23.81
CA LYS A 78 1.36 -15.74 -23.40
C LYS A 78 0.41 -14.87 -22.56
N VAL A 79 0.97 -13.92 -21.84
CA VAL A 79 0.30 -13.12 -20.84
C VAL A 79 0.05 -11.69 -21.32
N GLY A 80 0.54 -11.35 -22.50
CA GLY A 80 0.51 -9.97 -23.02
C GLY A 80 -0.86 -9.30 -22.97
N LYS A 81 -1.91 -10.01 -23.36
CA LYS A 81 -3.28 -9.46 -23.30
C LYS A 81 -3.80 -9.36 -21.87
N THR A 82 -3.69 -10.44 -21.09
CA THR A 82 -4.16 -10.49 -19.70
C THR A 82 -3.35 -9.53 -18.82
N GLY A 83 -2.01 -9.53 -18.95
CA GLY A 83 -1.14 -8.61 -18.25
C GLY A 83 -1.38 -7.14 -18.62
N GLY A 84 -1.51 -6.84 -19.90
CA GLY A 84 -1.82 -5.49 -20.38
C GLY A 84 -3.16 -4.98 -19.86
N LEU A 85 -4.21 -5.82 -19.89
CA LEU A 85 -5.52 -5.46 -19.34
C LEU A 85 -5.49 -5.34 -17.81
N ALA A 86 -4.72 -6.18 -17.12
CA ALA A 86 -4.53 -6.06 -15.68
C ALA A 86 -3.85 -4.74 -15.32
N LEU A 87 -2.75 -4.40 -15.98
CA LEU A 87 -2.06 -3.12 -15.76
C LEU A 87 -2.95 -1.93 -16.07
N LEU A 88 -3.73 -1.98 -17.15
CA LEU A 88 -4.70 -0.93 -17.48
C LEU A 88 -5.76 -0.78 -16.38
N TYR A 89 -6.31 -1.91 -15.89
CA TYR A 89 -7.26 -1.90 -14.79
C TYR A 89 -6.65 -1.29 -13.52
N PHE A 90 -5.45 -1.72 -13.15
CA PHE A 90 -4.75 -1.23 -11.96
C PHE A 90 -4.50 0.27 -12.04
N GLU A 91 -4.11 0.77 -13.21
CA GLU A 91 -3.85 2.20 -13.41
C GLU A 91 -5.12 3.04 -13.29
N ILE A 92 -6.21 2.60 -13.92
CA ILE A 92 -7.49 3.29 -13.85
C ILE A 92 -8.02 3.30 -12.42
N VAL A 93 -8.04 2.15 -11.74
CA VAL A 93 -8.64 2.03 -10.41
C VAL A 93 -7.80 2.73 -9.34
N SER A 94 -6.46 2.62 -9.41
CA SER A 94 -5.56 3.39 -8.55
C SER A 94 -5.69 4.90 -8.75
N SER A 95 -5.88 5.35 -10.01
CA SER A 95 -6.13 6.78 -10.30
C SER A 95 -7.43 7.26 -9.69
N ILE A 96 -8.50 6.45 -9.81
CA ILE A 96 -9.79 6.75 -9.14
C ILE A 96 -9.60 6.81 -7.62
N ALA A 97 -8.84 5.89 -7.04
CA ALA A 97 -8.55 5.85 -5.61
C ALA A 97 -7.82 7.12 -5.13
N LEU A 98 -6.81 7.58 -5.87
CA LEU A 98 -6.11 8.85 -5.63
C LEU A 98 -7.06 10.04 -5.66
N VAL A 99 -7.91 10.12 -6.70
CA VAL A 99 -8.88 11.22 -6.88
C VAL A 99 -9.94 11.20 -5.78
N VAL A 100 -10.49 10.05 -5.43
CA VAL A 100 -11.46 9.91 -4.33
C VAL A 100 -10.84 10.37 -3.01
N GLY A 101 -9.57 9.97 -2.74
CA GLY A 101 -8.82 10.46 -1.59
C GLY A 101 -8.67 11.99 -1.59
N LEU A 102 -8.33 12.58 -2.75
CA LEU A 102 -8.19 14.03 -2.90
C LEU A 102 -9.51 14.78 -2.65
N VAL A 103 -10.60 14.31 -3.26
CA VAL A 103 -11.92 14.93 -3.11
C VAL A 103 -12.37 14.91 -1.64
N LEU A 104 -12.26 13.76 -0.98
CA LEU A 104 -12.73 13.62 0.40
C LEU A 104 -11.88 14.42 1.39
N VAL A 105 -10.56 14.44 1.24
CA VAL A 105 -9.69 15.21 2.14
C VAL A 105 -9.87 16.72 1.96
N ASN A 106 -10.14 17.19 0.76
CA ASN A 106 -10.44 18.62 0.50
C ASN A 106 -11.85 19.01 0.94
N LEU A 107 -12.81 18.09 0.88
CA LEU A 107 -14.18 18.33 1.34
C LEU A 107 -14.25 18.39 2.88
N LEU A 108 -13.65 17.41 3.56
CA LEU A 108 -13.75 17.26 5.02
C LEU A 108 -12.66 18.03 5.79
N LYS A 109 -11.57 18.43 5.11
CA LYS A 109 -10.48 19.24 5.62
C LYS A 109 -10.01 18.82 7.03
N PRO A 110 -9.53 17.57 7.21
CA PRO A 110 -9.21 17.04 8.53
C PRO A 110 -8.04 17.75 9.22
N GLY A 111 -7.14 18.39 8.48
CA GLY A 111 -6.00 19.13 9.00
C GLY A 111 -6.26 20.63 9.28
N ALA A 112 -7.42 21.15 8.83
CA ALA A 112 -7.72 22.57 8.99
C ALA A 112 -7.81 22.98 10.47
N GLY A 113 -7.18 24.12 10.80
CA GLY A 113 -7.17 24.67 12.16
C GLY A 113 -6.09 24.13 13.09
N MET A 114 -5.24 23.20 12.65
CA MET A 114 -4.08 22.76 13.44
C MET A 114 -3.01 23.83 13.52
N ASN A 115 -2.87 24.66 12.48
CA ASN A 115 -1.96 25.80 12.42
C ASN A 115 -0.52 25.48 12.88
N ILE A 116 -0.01 24.35 12.43
CA ILE A 116 1.34 23.92 12.77
C ILE A 116 2.34 24.74 11.97
N ASP A 117 3.23 25.47 12.66
CA ASP A 117 4.24 26.28 12.01
C ASP A 117 5.34 25.38 11.38
N PRO A 118 5.48 25.37 10.04
CA PRO A 118 6.50 24.58 9.35
C PRO A 118 7.92 24.96 9.78
N SER A 119 8.18 26.18 10.25
CA SER A 119 9.50 26.64 10.67
C SER A 119 9.99 25.97 11.96
N THR A 120 9.06 25.42 12.76
CA THR A 120 9.37 24.68 13.99
C THR A 120 9.64 23.20 13.73
N LEU A 121 9.34 22.74 12.51
CA LEU A 121 9.66 21.42 12.05
C LEU A 121 11.13 21.41 11.60
N ASP A 122 11.85 20.32 11.84
CA ASP A 122 13.30 20.24 11.55
C ASP A 122 13.61 20.43 10.06
N THR A 123 13.92 21.70 9.66
CA THR A 123 14.27 22.07 8.30
C THR A 123 15.62 21.50 7.84
N LYS A 124 16.51 21.09 8.78
CA LYS A 124 17.77 20.41 8.45
C LYS A 124 17.50 19.01 7.87
N ALA A 125 16.47 18.33 8.36
CA ALA A 125 16.00 17.09 7.78
C ALA A 125 15.39 17.30 6.39
N LEU A 126 14.79 18.45 6.11
CA LEU A 126 14.27 18.85 4.79
C LEU A 126 15.38 19.19 3.80
N ALA A 127 16.46 19.85 4.23
CA ALA A 127 17.55 20.28 3.36
C ALA A 127 18.28 19.11 2.69
N SER A 128 18.30 17.92 3.31
CA SER A 128 18.89 16.72 2.73
C SER A 128 18.01 16.08 1.62
N TYR A 129 16.77 16.55 1.44
CA TYR A 129 15.80 16.02 0.47
C TYR A 129 15.28 17.08 -0.51
N THR A 130 15.44 18.36 -0.18
CA THR A 130 15.29 19.47 -1.12
C THR A 130 16.67 19.73 -1.72
N GLY A 131 17.01 19.08 -2.82
CA GLY A 131 18.25 19.36 -3.55
C GLY A 131 18.41 20.86 -3.87
N PRO A 132 19.63 21.34 -4.11
CA PRO A 132 19.89 22.76 -4.40
C PRO A 132 19.38 23.12 -5.80
N GLY A 133 18.09 23.34 -5.93
CA GLY A 133 17.46 23.76 -7.18
C GLY A 133 15.97 23.95 -6.94
N LYS A 134 15.57 25.20 -6.65
CA LYS A 134 14.16 25.57 -6.81
C LYS A 134 13.82 25.33 -8.27
N MET A 135 13.05 24.27 -8.54
CA MET A 135 12.50 24.03 -9.88
C MET A 135 11.61 25.20 -10.24
N THR A 136 12.05 25.97 -11.23
CA THR A 136 11.39 27.20 -11.64
C THR A 136 10.35 26.98 -12.73
N GLY A 137 10.23 25.75 -13.27
CA GLY A 137 9.28 25.42 -14.32
C GLY A 137 9.02 23.91 -14.50
N THR A 138 7.94 23.58 -15.22
CA THR A 138 7.54 22.19 -15.51
C THR A 138 8.61 21.42 -16.30
N VAL A 139 9.35 22.12 -17.18
CA VAL A 139 10.44 21.52 -17.97
C VAL A 139 11.61 21.12 -17.07
N ASP A 140 11.98 22.00 -16.13
CA ASP A 140 13.05 21.71 -15.17
C ASP A 140 12.66 20.55 -14.25
N PHE A 141 11.39 20.44 -13.86
CA PHE A 141 10.87 19.31 -13.12
C PHE A 141 11.04 17.99 -13.90
N LEU A 142 10.60 17.96 -15.17
CA LEU A 142 10.70 16.76 -16.01
C LEU A 142 12.15 16.37 -16.26
N LEU A 143 13.03 17.35 -16.51
CA LEU A 143 14.46 17.09 -16.71
C LEU A 143 15.15 16.61 -15.44
N ASN A 144 14.72 17.10 -14.26
CA ASN A 144 15.27 16.67 -12.99
C ASN A 144 14.89 15.23 -12.59
N VAL A 145 13.90 14.63 -13.25
CA VAL A 145 13.61 13.18 -13.10
C VAL A 145 14.76 12.33 -13.63
N ILE A 146 15.56 12.86 -14.57
CA ILE A 146 16.73 12.16 -15.12
C ILE A 146 17.96 12.49 -14.27
N PRO A 147 18.55 11.50 -13.57
CA PRO A 147 19.72 11.74 -12.72
C PRO A 147 20.98 12.02 -13.54
N SER A 148 21.91 12.77 -12.94
CA SER A 148 23.25 12.99 -13.53
C SER A 148 24.07 11.70 -13.57
N THR A 149 23.93 10.84 -12.57
CA THR A 149 24.50 9.49 -12.52
C THR A 149 23.57 8.55 -11.74
N LEU A 150 23.68 7.24 -11.98
CA LEU A 150 22.91 6.23 -11.23
C LEU A 150 23.14 6.34 -9.72
N VAL A 151 24.39 6.45 -9.31
CA VAL A 151 24.79 6.47 -7.89
C VAL A 151 24.33 7.77 -7.21
N ASP A 152 24.33 8.89 -7.92
CA ASP A 152 23.93 10.19 -7.40
C ASP A 152 22.47 10.21 -6.94
N ALA A 153 21.59 9.56 -7.69
CA ALA A 153 20.17 9.41 -7.32
C ALA A 153 19.98 8.71 -5.97
N PHE A 154 20.74 7.64 -5.74
CA PHE A 154 20.69 6.92 -4.46
C PHE A 154 21.37 7.69 -3.33
N ALA A 155 22.52 8.30 -3.59
CA ALA A 155 23.29 9.05 -2.59
C ALA A 155 22.52 10.30 -2.11
N LYS A 156 21.82 10.97 -3.00
CA LYS A 156 20.97 12.12 -2.66
C LYS A 156 19.58 11.74 -2.17
N GLY A 157 19.16 10.49 -2.42
CA GLY A 157 17.82 10.02 -2.08
C GLY A 157 16.73 10.66 -2.95
N GLU A 158 17.06 11.03 -4.20
CA GLU A 158 16.13 11.64 -5.16
C GLU A 158 15.18 10.58 -5.74
N ILE A 159 14.03 10.47 -5.18
CA ILE A 159 13.12 9.32 -5.34
C ILE A 159 12.60 9.17 -6.77
N LEU A 160 12.24 10.27 -7.45
CA LEU A 160 11.79 10.18 -8.85
C LEU A 160 12.91 9.68 -9.76
N GLN A 161 14.15 10.05 -9.48
CA GLN A 161 15.32 9.58 -10.20
C GLN A 161 15.54 8.09 -9.94
N VAL A 162 15.46 7.66 -8.67
CA VAL A 162 15.54 6.24 -8.29
C VAL A 162 14.43 5.43 -8.95
N LEU A 163 13.22 5.97 -9.00
CA LEU A 163 12.07 5.33 -9.65
C LEU A 163 12.29 5.17 -11.16
N LEU A 164 12.77 6.20 -11.86
CA LEU A 164 13.11 6.11 -13.28
C LEU A 164 14.15 5.01 -13.53
N ILE A 165 15.22 5.00 -12.73
CA ILE A 165 16.27 3.97 -12.81
C ILE A 165 15.66 2.58 -12.58
N ALA A 166 14.81 2.42 -11.57
CA ALA A 166 14.20 1.14 -11.24
C ALA A 166 13.30 0.62 -12.37
N VAL A 167 12.51 1.50 -12.99
CA VAL A 167 11.66 1.16 -14.14
C VAL A 167 12.51 0.71 -15.33
N LEU A 168 13.51 1.51 -15.71
CA LEU A 168 14.39 1.17 -16.83
C LEU A 168 15.17 -0.13 -16.58
N PHE A 169 15.68 -0.29 -15.36
CA PHE A 169 16.41 -1.49 -14.96
C PHE A 169 15.50 -2.73 -14.96
N GLY A 170 14.28 -2.58 -14.46
CA GLY A 170 13.28 -3.66 -14.44
C GLY A 170 12.93 -4.14 -15.85
N PHE A 171 12.67 -3.23 -16.78
CA PHE A 171 12.44 -3.58 -18.19
C PHE A 171 13.66 -4.23 -18.84
N ALA A 172 14.86 -3.68 -18.62
CA ALA A 172 16.09 -4.25 -19.14
C ALA A 172 16.36 -5.66 -18.59
N LEU A 173 16.17 -5.86 -17.28
CA LEU A 173 16.34 -7.15 -16.63
C LEU A 173 15.31 -8.17 -17.12
N HIS A 174 14.05 -7.75 -17.30
CA HIS A 174 13.00 -8.61 -17.89
C HIS A 174 13.44 -9.10 -19.28
N ARG A 175 13.94 -8.19 -20.14
CA ARG A 175 14.42 -8.55 -21.48
C ARG A 175 15.67 -9.43 -21.45
N PHE A 176 16.50 -9.32 -20.43
CA PHE A 176 17.72 -10.12 -20.22
C PHE A 176 17.41 -11.55 -19.71
N GLY A 177 16.18 -11.83 -19.33
CA GLY A 177 15.76 -13.17 -18.87
C GLY A 177 14.91 -13.15 -17.60
N GLY A 178 14.75 -12.00 -16.94
CA GLY A 178 13.85 -11.82 -15.80
C GLY A 178 14.12 -12.80 -14.66
N ARG A 179 13.07 -13.52 -14.23
CA ARG A 179 13.18 -14.60 -13.24
C ARG A 179 14.14 -15.70 -13.69
N GLY A 180 14.95 -16.18 -12.74
CA GLY A 180 15.99 -17.20 -13.01
C GLY A 180 17.34 -16.62 -13.38
N THR A 181 17.48 -15.28 -13.52
CA THR A 181 18.78 -14.63 -13.61
C THR A 181 19.35 -14.36 -12.22
N LEU A 182 20.66 -14.52 -12.05
CA LEU A 182 21.34 -14.21 -10.79
C LEU A 182 21.04 -12.79 -10.29
N VAL A 183 20.98 -11.83 -11.22
CA VAL A 183 20.68 -10.42 -10.88
C VAL A 183 19.30 -10.25 -10.31
N PHE A 184 18.28 -10.91 -10.87
CA PHE A 184 16.93 -10.90 -10.33
C PHE A 184 16.89 -11.49 -8.90
N ASP A 185 17.50 -12.66 -8.72
CA ASP A 185 17.51 -13.37 -7.42
C ASP A 185 18.22 -12.53 -6.35
N VAL A 186 19.33 -11.84 -6.71
CA VAL A 186 20.05 -10.96 -5.77
C VAL A 186 19.18 -9.78 -5.37
N ILE A 187 18.49 -9.13 -6.32
CA ILE A 187 17.61 -7.98 -6.03
C ILE A 187 16.39 -8.43 -5.21
N GLU A 188 15.77 -9.56 -5.55
CA GLU A 188 14.64 -10.11 -4.82
C GLU A 188 15.01 -10.46 -3.38
N LYS A 189 16.11 -11.20 -3.18
CA LYS A 189 16.62 -11.52 -1.83
C LYS A 189 17.07 -10.27 -1.08
N GLY A 190 17.68 -9.31 -1.78
CA GLY A 190 18.03 -8.00 -1.23
C GLY A 190 16.80 -7.23 -0.74
N SER A 191 15.73 -7.25 -1.52
CA SER A 191 14.42 -6.68 -1.13
C SER A 191 13.92 -7.30 0.19
N HIS A 192 13.96 -8.63 0.32
CA HIS A 192 13.56 -9.30 1.58
C HIS A 192 14.43 -8.87 2.77
N VAL A 193 15.75 -8.74 2.58
CA VAL A 193 16.65 -8.24 3.64
C VAL A 193 16.27 -6.83 4.06
N LEU A 194 15.99 -5.94 3.08
CA LEU A 194 15.55 -4.57 3.37
C LEU A 194 14.21 -4.55 4.14
N PHE A 195 13.25 -5.40 3.79
CA PHE A 195 12.00 -5.51 4.56
C PHE A 195 12.20 -6.07 5.97
N VAL A 196 13.18 -6.96 6.19
CA VAL A 196 13.57 -7.37 7.55
C VAL A 196 14.10 -6.16 8.34
N ILE A 197 14.92 -5.30 7.71
CA ILE A 197 15.39 -4.06 8.32
C ILE A 197 14.22 -3.14 8.64
N VAL A 198 13.24 -2.97 7.72
CA VAL A 198 11.98 -2.25 8.02
C VAL A 198 11.32 -2.85 9.26
N GLY A 199 11.23 -4.17 9.33
CA GLY A 199 10.66 -4.87 10.49
C GLY A 199 11.38 -4.54 11.80
N TYR A 200 12.71 -4.41 11.78
CA TYR A 200 13.47 -3.96 12.96
C TYR A 200 13.19 -2.50 13.32
N ILE A 201 13.18 -1.62 12.32
CA ILE A 201 12.86 -0.20 12.52
C ILE A 201 11.42 -0.04 13.03
N MET A 202 10.46 -0.83 12.51
CA MET A 202 9.06 -0.79 12.95
C MET A 202 8.86 -1.24 14.41
N LYS A 203 9.77 -2.02 14.99
CA LYS A 203 9.75 -2.30 16.45
C LYS A 203 10.00 -1.05 17.29
N LEU A 204 10.65 -0.04 16.71
CA LEU A 204 10.85 1.27 17.35
C LEU A 204 9.66 2.21 17.14
N ALA A 205 8.67 1.81 16.32
CA ALA A 205 7.50 2.64 16.06
C ALA A 205 6.74 3.08 17.32
N PRO A 206 6.59 2.26 18.38
CA PRO A 206 5.99 2.73 19.63
C PRO A 206 6.77 3.91 20.24
N ILE A 207 8.09 3.89 20.23
CA ILE A 207 8.97 4.95 20.76
C ILE A 207 8.80 6.21 19.88
N GLY A 208 8.84 6.05 18.56
CA GLY A 208 8.61 7.14 17.61
C GLY A 208 7.23 7.75 17.75
N ALA A 209 6.19 6.91 17.88
CA ALA A 209 4.80 7.35 18.06
C ALA A 209 4.59 8.08 19.40
N PHE A 210 5.17 7.57 20.49
CA PHE A 210 5.20 8.25 21.78
C PHE A 210 5.81 9.64 21.65
N GLY A 211 7.02 9.75 21.10
CA GLY A 211 7.73 11.01 20.96
C GLY A 211 6.99 12.02 20.08
N ALA A 212 6.44 11.54 18.94
CA ALA A 212 5.67 12.38 18.02
C ALA A 212 4.37 12.90 18.66
N MET A 213 3.63 12.03 19.39
CA MET A 213 2.40 12.43 20.07
C MET A 213 2.65 13.33 21.27
N ALA A 214 3.66 13.03 22.09
CA ALA A 214 4.04 13.87 23.21
C ALA A 214 4.41 15.28 22.76
N PHE A 215 5.23 15.39 21.70
CA PHE A 215 5.60 16.65 21.09
C PHE A 215 4.37 17.39 20.52
N THR A 216 3.53 16.70 19.76
CA THR A 216 2.37 17.30 19.09
C THR A 216 1.38 17.85 20.13
N ILE A 217 1.06 17.08 21.16
CA ILE A 217 0.12 17.51 22.20
C ILE A 217 0.76 18.57 23.11
N GLY A 218 2.04 18.43 23.47
CA GLY A 218 2.76 19.44 24.26
C GLY A 218 2.75 20.81 23.59
N LYS A 219 3.03 20.84 22.30
CA LYS A 219 3.13 22.08 21.53
C LYS A 219 1.78 22.64 21.07
N TYR A 220 0.88 21.79 20.62
CA TYR A 220 -0.37 22.21 19.94
C TYR A 220 -1.65 21.92 20.73
N GLY A 221 -1.54 21.20 21.85
CA GLY A 221 -2.66 20.85 22.70
C GLY A 221 -3.53 19.68 22.19
N LEU A 222 -4.58 19.33 22.94
CA LEU A 222 -5.50 18.20 22.61
C LEU A 222 -6.32 18.43 21.34
N GLY A 223 -6.48 19.67 20.90
CA GLY A 223 -7.16 19.99 19.64
C GLY A 223 -6.52 19.31 18.42
N SER A 224 -5.19 19.15 18.43
CA SER A 224 -4.47 18.44 17.37
C SER A 224 -4.78 16.95 17.34
N LEU A 225 -5.00 16.30 18.49
CA LEU A 225 -5.42 14.90 18.54
C LEU A 225 -6.82 14.72 17.93
N PHE A 226 -7.72 15.66 18.17
CA PHE A 226 -9.04 15.64 17.53
C PHE A 226 -8.92 15.71 16.01
N SER A 227 -8.03 16.56 15.48
CA SER A 227 -7.78 16.67 14.04
C SER A 227 -7.15 15.40 13.45
N LEU A 228 -6.28 14.69 14.20
CA LEU A 228 -5.75 13.37 13.78
C LEU A 228 -6.83 12.30 13.75
N GLY A 229 -7.72 12.27 14.75
CA GLY A 229 -8.91 11.40 14.76
C GLY A 229 -9.84 11.71 13.59
N LYS A 230 -9.97 12.99 13.22
CA LYS A 230 -10.72 13.41 12.05
C LYS A 230 -10.09 12.89 10.74
N LEU A 231 -8.75 12.93 10.60
CA LEU A 231 -8.07 12.32 9.46
C LEU A 231 -8.34 10.81 9.38
N MET A 232 -8.17 10.10 10.49
CA MET A 232 -8.40 8.67 10.55
C MET A 232 -9.85 8.30 10.20
N GLY A 233 -10.82 9.01 10.78
CA GLY A 233 -12.25 8.83 10.46
C GLY A 233 -12.56 9.14 9.00
N THR A 234 -12.00 10.23 8.45
CA THR A 234 -12.12 10.57 7.03
C THR A 234 -11.52 9.49 6.14
N PHE A 235 -10.36 8.95 6.51
CA PHE A 235 -9.70 7.88 5.77
C PHE A 235 -10.51 6.58 5.77
N TYR A 236 -11.00 6.13 6.92
CA TYR A 236 -11.85 4.94 6.99
C TYR A 236 -13.15 5.12 6.18
N LEU A 237 -13.78 6.28 6.30
CA LEU A 237 -14.96 6.61 5.48
C LEU A 237 -14.64 6.54 4.00
N THR A 238 -13.49 7.08 3.58
CA THR A 238 -13.05 7.07 2.18
C THR A 238 -12.80 5.64 1.69
N CYS A 239 -12.15 4.79 2.48
CA CYS A 239 -11.95 3.37 2.16
C CYS A 239 -13.30 2.64 2.02
N LEU A 240 -14.25 2.87 2.92
CA LEU A 240 -15.57 2.27 2.85
C LEU A 240 -16.33 2.74 1.61
N LEU A 241 -16.33 4.04 1.32
CA LEU A 241 -16.94 4.58 0.09
C LEU A 241 -16.29 3.98 -1.15
N PHE A 242 -14.96 3.88 -1.18
CA PHE A 242 -14.26 3.28 -2.30
C PHE A 242 -14.65 1.81 -2.50
N ILE A 243 -14.67 1.01 -1.43
CA ILE A 243 -15.03 -0.41 -1.50
C ILE A 243 -16.49 -0.58 -1.95
N PHE A 244 -17.44 0.11 -1.31
CA PHE A 244 -18.85 -0.14 -1.56
C PHE A 244 -19.41 0.61 -2.76
N VAL A 245 -18.88 1.80 -3.08
CA VAL A 245 -19.35 2.58 -4.23
C VAL A 245 -18.49 2.26 -5.46
N VAL A 246 -17.18 2.49 -5.44
CA VAL A 246 -16.34 2.31 -6.63
C VAL A 246 -16.20 0.84 -6.99
N LEU A 247 -15.63 0.01 -6.09
CA LEU A 247 -15.48 -1.42 -6.35
C LEU A 247 -16.85 -2.12 -6.40
N GLY A 248 -17.83 -1.64 -5.65
CA GLY A 248 -19.21 -2.12 -5.69
C GLY A 248 -19.87 -1.92 -7.05
N LEU A 249 -19.71 -0.77 -7.68
CA LEU A 249 -20.19 -0.51 -9.04
C LEU A 249 -19.44 -1.36 -10.06
N ILE A 250 -18.10 -1.45 -9.96
CA ILE A 250 -17.29 -2.31 -10.83
C ILE A 250 -17.78 -3.76 -10.74
N ALA A 251 -17.96 -4.30 -9.54
CA ALA A 251 -18.45 -5.66 -9.32
C ALA A 251 -19.85 -5.86 -9.93
N ARG A 252 -20.76 -4.90 -9.71
CA ARG A 252 -22.12 -4.95 -10.25
C ARG A 252 -22.14 -4.94 -11.78
N PHE A 253 -21.33 -4.11 -12.44
CA PHE A 253 -21.19 -4.09 -13.90
C PHE A 253 -20.63 -5.40 -14.45
N HIS A 254 -19.83 -6.11 -13.66
CA HIS A 254 -19.30 -7.42 -14.05
C HIS A 254 -20.15 -8.60 -13.56
N GLY A 255 -21.33 -8.34 -12.98
CA GLY A 255 -22.32 -9.36 -12.69
C GLY A 255 -22.19 -10.04 -11.33
N PHE A 256 -21.43 -9.48 -10.37
CA PHE A 256 -21.32 -10.04 -9.03
C PHE A 256 -21.51 -9.00 -7.93
N SER A 257 -21.74 -9.46 -6.70
CA SER A 257 -21.96 -8.59 -5.54
C SER A 257 -20.69 -8.44 -4.72
N ILE A 258 -20.24 -7.19 -4.50
CA ILE A 258 -19.11 -6.88 -3.64
C ILE A 258 -19.33 -7.39 -2.21
N TRP A 259 -20.56 -7.30 -1.68
CA TRP A 259 -20.88 -7.79 -0.35
C TRP A 259 -20.73 -9.32 -0.20
N ARG A 260 -21.19 -10.07 -1.23
CA ARG A 260 -21.01 -11.54 -1.25
C ARG A 260 -19.53 -11.89 -1.39
N PHE A 261 -18.79 -11.15 -2.20
CA PHE A 261 -17.35 -11.32 -2.35
C PHE A 261 -16.60 -11.09 -1.03
N ILE A 262 -16.87 -9.97 -0.32
CA ILE A 262 -16.31 -9.69 1.00
C ILE A 262 -16.62 -10.82 1.99
N LYS A 263 -17.86 -11.32 1.98
CA LYS A 263 -18.28 -12.44 2.84
C LYS A 263 -17.51 -13.73 2.49
N TYR A 264 -17.21 -13.96 1.22
CA TYR A 264 -16.46 -15.11 0.75
C TYR A 264 -15.00 -15.09 1.21
N ILE A 265 -14.35 -13.93 1.23
CA ILE A 265 -12.95 -13.77 1.65
C ILE A 265 -12.81 -13.30 3.11
N LYS A 266 -13.83 -13.44 3.94
CA LYS A 266 -13.85 -12.94 5.32
C LYS A 266 -12.71 -13.46 6.20
N GLU A 267 -12.27 -14.70 5.98
CA GLU A 267 -11.17 -15.30 6.75
C GLU A 267 -9.83 -14.64 6.42
N GLU A 268 -9.59 -14.38 5.14
CA GLU A 268 -8.42 -13.66 4.64
C GLU A 268 -8.41 -12.23 5.18
N LEU A 269 -9.57 -11.57 5.19
CA LEU A 269 -9.71 -10.23 5.77
C LEU A 269 -9.35 -10.21 7.26
N LEU A 270 -9.77 -11.21 8.04
CA LEU A 270 -9.41 -11.32 9.45
C LEU A 270 -7.90 -11.54 9.67
N ILE A 271 -7.26 -12.34 8.82
CA ILE A 271 -5.80 -12.54 8.87
C ILE A 271 -5.08 -11.23 8.55
N VAL A 272 -5.52 -10.51 7.51
CA VAL A 272 -4.94 -9.21 7.13
C VAL A 272 -5.17 -8.16 8.20
N LEU A 273 -6.33 -8.13 8.84
CA LEU A 273 -6.59 -7.24 9.98
C LEU A 273 -5.59 -7.48 11.12
N GLY A 274 -5.30 -8.74 11.43
CA GLY A 274 -4.34 -9.10 12.49
C GLY A 274 -2.89 -8.82 12.13
N THR A 275 -2.51 -9.01 10.85
CA THR A 275 -1.13 -8.86 10.37
C THR A 275 -0.82 -7.47 9.83
N SER A 276 -1.84 -6.71 9.44
CA SER A 276 -1.74 -5.45 8.67
C SER A 276 -0.94 -5.60 7.37
N SER A 277 -0.93 -6.81 6.80
CA SER A 277 -0.23 -7.13 5.56
C SER A 277 -1.11 -7.99 4.66
N SER A 278 -1.46 -7.47 3.49
CA SER A 278 -2.20 -8.23 2.49
C SER A 278 -1.39 -9.39 1.91
N GLU A 279 -0.06 -9.30 1.90
CA GLU A 279 0.82 -10.37 1.40
C GLU A 279 0.73 -11.65 2.25
N SER A 280 0.36 -11.55 3.53
CA SER A 280 0.22 -12.71 4.41
C SER A 280 -0.81 -13.74 3.94
N VAL A 281 -1.74 -13.35 3.09
CA VAL A 281 -2.81 -14.21 2.56
C VAL A 281 -2.72 -14.45 1.06
N LEU A 282 -1.62 -14.04 0.40
CA LEU A 282 -1.45 -14.14 -1.05
C LEU A 282 -1.75 -15.55 -1.60
N PRO A 283 -1.17 -16.66 -1.08
CA PRO A 283 -1.45 -17.99 -1.61
C PRO A 283 -2.93 -18.39 -1.45
N ARG A 284 -3.54 -18.03 -0.31
CA ARG A 284 -4.97 -18.32 -0.05
C ARG A 284 -5.89 -17.53 -0.98
N MET A 285 -5.52 -16.28 -1.28
CA MET A 285 -6.29 -15.48 -2.25
C MET A 285 -6.21 -16.07 -3.64
N MET A 286 -5.05 -16.57 -4.07
CA MET A 286 -4.90 -17.26 -5.35
C MET A 286 -5.84 -18.48 -5.42
N GLU A 287 -5.78 -19.37 -4.44
CA GLU A 287 -6.64 -20.53 -4.33
C GLU A 287 -8.14 -20.15 -4.33
N LYS A 288 -8.52 -19.12 -3.58
CA LYS A 288 -9.89 -18.62 -3.53
C LYS A 288 -10.39 -18.08 -4.88
N MET A 289 -9.53 -17.38 -5.63
CA MET A 289 -9.91 -16.89 -6.96
C MET A 289 -10.02 -18.01 -7.98
N GLU A 290 -9.15 -19.02 -7.93
CA GLU A 290 -9.27 -20.23 -8.73
C GLU A 290 -10.57 -21.00 -8.40
N ASN A 291 -10.90 -21.12 -7.13
CA ASN A 291 -12.14 -21.75 -6.67
C ASN A 291 -13.39 -20.99 -7.11
N LEU A 292 -13.31 -19.67 -7.32
CA LEU A 292 -14.38 -18.86 -7.92
C LEU A 292 -14.45 -18.97 -9.45
N GLY A 293 -13.65 -19.82 -10.06
CA GLY A 293 -13.71 -20.07 -11.51
C GLY A 293 -12.80 -19.20 -12.37
N ALA A 294 -11.89 -18.42 -11.76
CA ALA A 294 -10.87 -17.70 -12.52
C ALA A 294 -9.76 -18.69 -12.93
N ASN A 295 -9.30 -18.61 -14.19
CA ASN A 295 -8.25 -19.48 -14.71
C ASN A 295 -6.94 -19.30 -13.93
N LYS A 296 -6.22 -20.39 -13.66
CA LYS A 296 -4.94 -20.40 -12.93
C LYS A 296 -3.90 -19.42 -13.50
N THR A 297 -3.81 -19.34 -14.83
CA THR A 297 -2.87 -18.44 -15.49
C THR A 297 -3.22 -16.98 -15.21
N CYS A 298 -4.51 -16.61 -15.28
CA CYS A 298 -4.99 -15.28 -14.96
C CYS A 298 -4.74 -14.95 -13.48
N VAL A 299 -5.09 -15.86 -12.56
CA VAL A 299 -4.88 -15.68 -11.12
C VAL A 299 -3.39 -15.52 -10.80
N GLY A 300 -2.54 -16.39 -11.35
CA GLY A 300 -1.10 -16.37 -11.16
C GLY A 300 -0.42 -15.10 -11.65
N LEU A 301 -1.04 -14.38 -12.60
CA LEU A 301 -0.54 -13.12 -13.09
C LEU A 301 -1.13 -11.93 -12.30
N VAL A 302 -2.46 -11.86 -12.19
CA VAL A 302 -3.17 -10.67 -11.69
C VAL A 302 -2.95 -10.50 -10.20
N ILE A 303 -3.05 -11.56 -9.40
CA ILE A 303 -2.87 -11.47 -7.95
C ILE A 303 -1.46 -10.98 -7.58
N PRO A 304 -0.36 -11.65 -7.95
CA PRO A 304 0.97 -11.21 -7.55
C PRO A 304 1.33 -9.81 -8.07
N THR A 305 0.99 -9.48 -9.32
CA THR A 305 1.21 -8.14 -9.87
C THR A 305 0.36 -7.07 -9.17
N GLY A 306 -0.87 -7.39 -8.82
CA GLY A 306 -1.77 -6.50 -8.10
C GLY A 306 -1.24 -6.09 -6.73
N TYR A 307 -0.49 -6.95 -6.05
CA TYR A 307 0.15 -6.61 -4.77
C TYR A 307 1.24 -5.52 -4.87
N SER A 308 1.70 -5.23 -6.07
CA SER A 308 2.65 -4.13 -6.33
C SER A 308 2.00 -2.96 -7.09
N PHE A 309 1.04 -3.23 -7.97
CA PHE A 309 0.50 -2.23 -8.91
C PHE A 309 -0.92 -1.78 -8.61
N ASN A 310 -1.71 -2.53 -7.83
CA ASN A 310 -3.10 -2.22 -7.48
C ASN A 310 -3.28 -2.03 -5.97
N LEU A 311 -2.66 -1.02 -5.42
CA LEU A 311 -2.68 -0.70 -4.00
C LEU A 311 -3.67 0.45 -3.71
N ASP A 312 -4.96 0.19 -3.92
CA ASP A 312 -6.04 1.20 -3.86
C ASP A 312 -6.11 1.91 -2.51
N GLY A 313 -6.09 1.16 -1.40
CA GLY A 313 -6.09 1.73 -0.05
C GLY A 313 -4.83 2.52 0.25
N THR A 314 -3.69 2.09 -0.30
CA THR A 314 -2.44 2.85 -0.18
C THR A 314 -2.51 4.14 -0.99
N SER A 315 -3.09 4.12 -2.18
CA SER A 315 -3.30 5.31 -3.02
C SER A 315 -4.18 6.34 -2.31
N ILE A 316 -5.31 5.92 -1.73
CA ILE A 316 -6.16 6.79 -0.89
C ILE A 316 -5.36 7.40 0.26
N TYR A 317 -4.61 6.56 0.98
CA TYR A 317 -3.78 7.00 2.10
C TYR A 317 -2.75 8.05 1.71
N LEU A 318 -2.00 7.81 0.64
CA LEU A 318 -0.93 8.70 0.19
C LEU A 318 -1.46 10.10 -0.13
N THR A 319 -2.59 10.17 -0.87
CA THR A 319 -3.21 11.46 -1.19
C THR A 319 -3.73 12.17 0.05
N MET A 320 -4.49 11.44 0.88
CA MET A 320 -5.11 12.04 2.07
C MET A 320 -4.08 12.50 3.09
N ALA A 321 -3.03 11.72 3.31
CA ALA A 321 -1.97 12.06 4.25
C ALA A 321 -1.14 13.27 3.77
N ALA A 322 -0.81 13.32 2.47
CA ALA A 322 -0.07 14.46 1.90
C ALA A 322 -0.87 15.78 2.02
N VAL A 323 -2.15 15.76 1.62
CA VAL A 323 -3.00 16.96 1.70
C VAL A 323 -3.33 17.32 3.14
N PHE A 324 -3.52 16.33 4.04
CA PHE A 324 -3.68 16.58 5.46
C PHE A 324 -2.47 17.33 6.06
N ILE A 325 -1.25 16.89 5.74
CA ILE A 325 -0.04 17.56 6.19
C ILE A 325 0.00 19.00 5.67
N ALA A 326 -0.34 19.22 4.40
CA ALA A 326 -0.42 20.55 3.81
C ALA A 326 -1.45 21.44 4.54
N GLN A 327 -2.64 20.90 4.84
CA GLN A 327 -3.67 21.60 5.61
C GLN A 327 -3.21 21.91 7.05
N ALA A 328 -2.59 20.94 7.72
CA ALA A 328 -2.16 21.04 9.11
C ALA A 328 -1.00 22.05 9.28
N THR A 329 -0.18 22.21 8.26
CA THR A 329 0.98 23.13 8.26
C THR A 329 0.71 24.48 7.59
N ASN A 330 -0.56 24.76 7.27
CA ASN A 330 -0.95 25.99 6.55
C ASN A 330 -0.15 26.22 5.25
N THR A 331 0.12 25.15 4.51
CA THR A 331 0.78 25.20 3.21
C THR A 331 -0.28 24.96 2.12
N PRO A 332 -1.07 25.99 1.74
CA PRO A 332 -2.17 25.78 0.80
C PRO A 332 -1.65 25.34 -0.56
N MET A 333 -2.26 24.32 -1.11
CA MET A 333 -1.93 23.80 -2.43
C MET A 333 -2.89 24.39 -3.46
N THR A 334 -2.32 24.86 -4.58
CA THR A 334 -3.11 25.20 -5.76
C THR A 334 -3.59 23.93 -6.46
N LEU A 335 -4.65 24.02 -7.26
CA LEU A 335 -5.15 22.89 -8.03
C LEU A 335 -4.05 22.26 -8.91
N THR A 336 -3.17 23.08 -9.50
CA THR A 336 -2.04 22.57 -10.28
C THR A 336 -1.07 21.75 -9.43
N GLN A 337 -0.80 22.18 -8.20
CA GLN A 337 0.06 21.43 -7.26
C GLN A 337 -0.59 20.13 -6.80
N GLU A 338 -1.91 20.13 -6.58
CA GLU A 338 -2.66 18.91 -6.27
C GLU A 338 -2.64 17.92 -7.42
N ILE A 339 -2.83 18.38 -8.67
CA ILE A 339 -2.73 17.52 -9.87
C ILE A 339 -1.30 16.98 -10.02
N THR A 340 -0.28 17.82 -9.79
CA THR A 340 1.12 17.37 -9.80
C THR A 340 1.37 16.33 -8.73
N LEU A 341 0.85 16.54 -7.52
CA LEU A 341 0.91 15.55 -6.43
C LEU A 341 0.29 14.22 -6.86
N LEU A 342 -0.91 14.23 -7.46
CA LEU A 342 -1.55 13.00 -7.95
C LEU A 342 -0.70 12.30 -9.00
N ALA A 343 -0.12 13.03 -9.96
CA ALA A 343 0.73 12.46 -10.99
C ALA A 343 1.99 11.81 -10.39
N VAL A 344 2.62 12.46 -9.40
CA VAL A 344 3.77 11.88 -8.69
C VAL A 344 3.34 10.65 -7.87
N LEU A 345 2.20 10.74 -7.16
CA LEU A 345 1.67 9.62 -6.37
C LEU A 345 1.31 8.41 -7.24
N LEU A 346 0.80 8.64 -8.44
CA LEU A 346 0.48 7.55 -9.38
C LEU A 346 1.72 6.71 -9.71
N LEU A 347 2.87 7.37 -9.84
CA LEU A 347 4.16 6.70 -10.10
C LEU A 347 4.75 6.12 -8.81
N THR A 348 4.84 6.90 -7.75
CA THR A 348 5.51 6.48 -6.50
C THR A 348 4.74 5.41 -5.75
N SER A 349 3.39 5.38 -5.85
CA SER A 349 2.57 4.33 -5.24
C SER A 349 2.94 2.93 -5.70
N LYS A 350 3.49 2.78 -6.90
CA LYS A 350 3.96 1.50 -7.44
C LYS A 350 5.22 0.97 -6.73
N GLY A 351 5.93 1.82 -6.00
CA GLY A 351 7.02 1.41 -5.10
C GLY A 351 6.56 0.97 -3.70
N ALA A 352 5.27 1.04 -3.41
CA ALA A 352 4.73 0.50 -2.17
C ALA A 352 4.64 -1.03 -2.25
N ALA A 353 4.67 -1.68 -1.09
CA ALA A 353 4.40 -3.11 -0.95
C ALA A 353 3.20 -3.32 0.00
N GLY A 354 2.59 -4.50 -0.06
CA GLY A 354 1.44 -4.87 0.78
C GLY A 354 1.80 -5.14 2.26
N VAL A 355 2.84 -4.51 2.79
CA VAL A 355 3.36 -4.70 4.14
C VAL A 355 3.28 -3.43 4.98
N THR A 356 3.28 -3.61 6.30
CA THR A 356 3.22 -2.51 7.26
C THR A 356 4.39 -1.55 7.10
N GLY A 357 4.11 -0.25 7.07
CA GLY A 357 5.12 0.82 6.99
C GLY A 357 5.56 1.19 5.57
N SER A 358 5.31 0.35 4.54
CA SER A 358 5.70 0.65 3.17
C SER A 358 5.03 1.93 2.64
N GLY A 359 3.74 2.11 2.91
CA GLY A 359 3.01 3.32 2.51
C GLY A 359 3.55 4.60 3.17
N PHE A 360 3.98 4.52 4.44
CA PHE A 360 4.60 5.65 5.12
C PHE A 360 5.95 6.04 4.48
N ILE A 361 6.73 5.02 4.07
CA ILE A 361 7.99 5.22 3.35
C ILE A 361 7.75 5.92 2.00
N VAL A 362 6.79 5.43 1.22
CA VAL A 362 6.43 6.02 -0.09
C VAL A 362 5.89 7.43 0.08
N LEU A 363 5.12 7.71 1.13
CA LEU A 363 4.65 9.05 1.44
C LEU A 363 5.82 9.99 1.71
N ALA A 364 6.78 9.58 2.55
CA ALA A 364 7.98 10.38 2.82
C ALA A 364 8.76 10.69 1.54
N ALA A 365 8.89 9.71 0.67
CA ALA A 365 9.48 9.83 -0.64
C ALA A 365 8.77 10.85 -1.52
N THR A 366 7.45 10.74 -1.61
CA THR A 366 6.61 11.60 -2.44
C THR A 366 6.66 13.05 -1.97
N LEU A 367 6.53 13.29 -0.65
CA LEU A 367 6.62 14.64 -0.09
C LEU A 367 7.97 15.29 -0.37
N SER A 368 9.05 14.50 -0.33
CA SER A 368 10.39 14.97 -0.70
C SER A 368 10.49 15.36 -2.17
N ALA A 369 9.86 14.58 -3.07
CA ALA A 369 9.88 14.83 -4.50
C ALA A 369 9.04 16.04 -4.91
N VAL A 370 7.86 16.21 -4.31
CA VAL A 370 6.95 17.33 -4.61
C VAL A 370 7.47 18.65 -4.04
N GLY A 371 8.19 18.64 -2.90
CA GLY A 371 8.89 19.78 -2.33
C GLY A 371 8.02 20.88 -1.72
N HIS A 372 6.70 20.88 -1.93
CA HIS A 372 5.79 21.89 -1.43
C HIS A 372 5.28 21.60 -0.01
N VAL A 373 5.19 20.32 0.35
CA VAL A 373 4.67 19.88 1.65
C VAL A 373 5.83 19.46 2.55
N PRO A 374 5.92 19.97 3.79
CA PRO A 374 7.06 19.69 4.65
C PRO A 374 7.10 18.21 5.09
N VAL A 375 8.19 17.50 4.75
CA VAL A 375 8.40 16.08 5.10
C VAL A 375 8.37 15.86 6.61
N ALA A 376 8.80 16.85 7.41
CA ALA A 376 8.72 16.79 8.87
C ALA A 376 7.27 16.63 9.38
N GLY A 377 6.27 17.04 8.58
CA GLY A 377 4.85 16.81 8.88
C GLY A 377 4.46 15.32 9.01
N LEU A 378 5.29 14.40 8.53
CA LEU A 378 5.12 12.96 8.79
C LEU A 378 5.09 12.63 10.28
N ALA A 379 5.75 13.41 11.12
CA ALA A 379 5.70 13.23 12.57
C ALA A 379 4.27 13.29 13.11
N LEU A 380 3.40 14.09 12.48
CA LEU A 380 2.00 14.26 12.88
C LEU A 380 1.19 12.97 12.73
N ILE A 381 1.44 12.21 11.66
CA ILE A 381 0.64 11.03 11.33
C ILE A 381 1.29 9.73 11.83
N LEU A 382 2.50 9.78 12.35
CA LEU A 382 3.25 8.59 12.78
C LEU A 382 2.47 7.73 13.80
N GLY A 383 1.79 8.39 14.77
CA GLY A 383 1.02 7.71 15.80
C GLY A 383 -0.21 6.95 15.29
N ILE A 384 -0.78 7.39 14.16
CA ILE A 384 -1.99 6.79 13.58
C ILE A 384 -1.70 5.93 12.35
N ASP A 385 -0.48 5.97 11.79
CA ASP A 385 -0.14 5.21 10.56
C ASP A 385 -0.40 3.71 10.72
N ARG A 386 -0.16 3.15 11.90
CA ARG A 386 -0.40 1.73 12.18
C ARG A 386 -1.87 1.36 11.94
N PHE A 387 -2.81 2.16 12.43
CA PHE A 387 -4.24 1.93 12.26
C PHE A 387 -4.66 2.13 10.79
N MET A 388 -4.12 3.16 10.16
CA MET A 388 -4.38 3.40 8.73
C MET A 388 -3.81 2.26 7.86
N SER A 389 -2.73 1.58 8.30
CA SER A 389 -2.13 0.45 7.61
C SER A 389 -3.09 -0.74 7.50
N GLU A 390 -3.90 -1.00 8.51
CA GLU A 390 -4.89 -2.08 8.50
C GLU A 390 -5.95 -1.84 7.43
N ALA A 391 -6.55 -0.65 7.41
CA ALA A 391 -7.57 -0.31 6.40
C ALA A 391 -6.99 -0.27 4.99
N ARG A 392 -5.72 0.18 4.82
CA ARG A 392 -5.02 0.08 3.53
C ARG A 392 -4.94 -1.36 3.06
N ALA A 393 -4.46 -2.25 3.91
CA ALA A 393 -4.27 -3.65 3.57
C ALA A 393 -5.58 -4.36 3.22
N LEU A 394 -6.65 -4.09 3.98
CA LEU A 394 -7.99 -4.61 3.69
C LEU A 394 -8.53 -4.12 2.34
N THR A 395 -8.42 -2.82 2.07
CA THR A 395 -8.87 -2.22 0.82
C THR A 395 -8.09 -2.78 -0.38
N ASN A 396 -6.76 -2.91 -0.25
CA ASN A 396 -5.89 -3.50 -1.27
C ASN A 396 -6.27 -4.96 -1.56
N LEU A 397 -6.54 -5.76 -0.53
CA LEU A 397 -6.92 -7.17 -0.70
C LEU A 397 -8.23 -7.31 -1.47
N ILE A 398 -9.26 -6.52 -1.09
CA ILE A 398 -10.56 -6.52 -1.76
C ILE A 398 -10.40 -6.06 -3.21
N GLY A 399 -9.66 -4.97 -3.45
CA GLY A 399 -9.40 -4.44 -4.79
C GLY A 399 -8.71 -5.45 -5.70
N ASN A 400 -7.70 -6.16 -5.19
CA ASN A 400 -6.99 -7.20 -5.97
C ASN A 400 -7.87 -8.38 -6.32
N GLY A 401 -8.74 -8.82 -5.41
CA GLY A 401 -9.70 -9.88 -5.71
C GLY A 401 -10.74 -9.45 -6.76
N VAL A 402 -11.26 -8.22 -6.66
CA VAL A 402 -12.18 -7.65 -7.68
C VAL A 402 -11.47 -7.55 -9.03
N ALA A 403 -10.23 -7.04 -9.06
CA ALA A 403 -9.42 -6.95 -10.28
C ALA A 403 -9.26 -8.31 -10.96
N THR A 404 -8.99 -9.36 -10.20
CA THR A 404 -8.81 -10.71 -10.74
C THR A 404 -10.08 -11.21 -11.44
N ILE A 405 -11.25 -11.05 -10.82
CA ILE A 405 -12.53 -11.44 -11.43
C ILE A 405 -12.81 -10.64 -12.69
N VAL A 406 -12.57 -9.33 -12.66
CA VAL A 406 -12.82 -8.42 -13.78
C VAL A 406 -11.91 -8.75 -14.96
N VAL A 407 -10.61 -8.90 -14.73
CA VAL A 407 -9.64 -9.22 -15.78
C VAL A 407 -9.92 -10.61 -16.36
N ALA A 408 -10.18 -11.63 -15.52
CA ALA A 408 -10.55 -12.95 -15.99
C ALA A 408 -11.81 -12.92 -16.87
N LYS A 409 -12.79 -12.07 -16.56
CA LYS A 409 -13.97 -11.88 -17.39
C LYS A 409 -13.63 -11.20 -18.73
N TRP A 410 -12.78 -10.16 -18.75
CA TRP A 410 -12.37 -9.46 -19.97
C TRP A 410 -11.56 -10.35 -20.92
N THR A 411 -10.85 -11.34 -20.39
CA THR A 411 -10.04 -12.29 -21.17
C THR A 411 -10.75 -13.57 -21.52
N ASN A 412 -12.04 -13.72 -21.13
CA ASN A 412 -12.83 -14.95 -21.22
C ASN A 412 -12.19 -16.16 -20.50
N GLU A 413 -11.53 -15.87 -19.37
CA GLU A 413 -10.87 -16.86 -18.49
C GLU A 413 -11.63 -17.04 -17.17
N LEU A 414 -12.92 -16.67 -17.11
CA LEU A 414 -13.79 -16.77 -15.93
C LEU A 414 -14.97 -17.70 -16.21
N ASP A 415 -15.11 -18.73 -15.38
CA ASP A 415 -16.34 -19.52 -15.29
C ASP A 415 -17.37 -18.76 -14.43
N THR A 416 -18.37 -18.18 -15.10
CA THR A 416 -19.38 -17.35 -14.45
C THR A 416 -20.38 -18.14 -13.61
N GLU A 417 -20.66 -19.41 -13.96
CA GLU A 417 -21.56 -20.28 -13.19
C GLU A 417 -20.89 -20.66 -11.86
N ARG A 418 -19.62 -21.04 -11.92
CA ARG A 418 -18.79 -21.33 -10.75
C ARG A 418 -18.62 -20.11 -9.85
N LEU A 419 -18.45 -18.90 -10.44
CA LEU A 419 -18.42 -17.64 -9.68
C LEU A 419 -19.71 -17.46 -8.87
N HIS A 420 -20.87 -17.61 -9.51
CA HIS A 420 -22.16 -17.40 -8.84
C HIS A 420 -22.43 -18.46 -7.76
N ALA A 421 -22.16 -19.72 -8.05
CA ALA A 421 -22.29 -20.81 -7.07
C ALA A 421 -21.39 -20.58 -5.86
N GLY A 422 -20.10 -20.27 -6.07
CA GLY A 422 -19.15 -20.01 -4.99
C GLY A 422 -19.53 -18.80 -4.12
N LEU A 423 -19.98 -17.71 -4.73
CA LEU A 423 -20.42 -16.52 -4.00
C LEU A 423 -21.77 -16.70 -3.25
N ASN A 424 -22.59 -17.68 -3.66
CA ASN A 424 -23.83 -18.05 -2.98
C ASN A 424 -23.66 -19.11 -1.89
N ASN A 425 -22.46 -19.63 -1.65
CA ASN A 425 -22.16 -20.80 -0.82
C ASN A 425 -22.90 -22.09 -1.29
N GLU A 426 -23.18 -22.22 -2.58
CA GLU A 426 -23.70 -23.42 -3.18
C GLU A 426 -22.55 -24.39 -3.43
N SER A 427 -22.73 -25.68 -3.15
CA SER A 427 -21.72 -26.69 -3.47
C SER A 427 -21.63 -26.80 -5.00
N TRP A 428 -20.50 -26.37 -5.58
CA TRP A 428 -20.21 -26.58 -6.98
C TRP A 428 -19.85 -28.07 -7.14
N VAL A 429 -20.71 -28.81 -7.80
CA VAL A 429 -20.37 -30.12 -8.30
C VAL A 429 -19.78 -29.90 -9.70
N GLU A 430 -18.47 -30.09 -9.83
CA GLU A 430 -17.80 -30.09 -11.12
C GLU A 430 -18.57 -31.12 -11.97
N SER A 431 -19.18 -30.68 -13.09
CA SER A 431 -19.77 -31.58 -14.04
C SER A 431 -18.63 -32.44 -14.55
N GLN A 432 -18.49 -33.67 -13.99
CA GLN A 432 -17.48 -34.60 -14.42
C GLN A 432 -17.65 -34.78 -15.92
N GLU A 433 -16.57 -34.61 -16.65
CA GLU A 433 -16.54 -34.87 -18.09
C GLU A 433 -17.29 -36.15 -18.41
N PRO A 434 -18.03 -36.24 -19.52
CA PRO A 434 -18.83 -37.40 -19.89
C PRO A 434 -18.09 -38.72 -19.79
N GLU A 435 -16.77 -38.72 -19.98
CA GLU A 435 -15.90 -39.93 -19.90
C GLU A 435 -15.84 -40.55 -18.49
N VAL A 436 -15.88 -39.74 -17.41
CA VAL A 436 -15.82 -40.30 -16.05
C VAL A 436 -17.17 -40.89 -15.63
N LEU A 437 -18.28 -40.33 -16.13
CA LEU A 437 -19.62 -40.85 -15.91
C LEU A 437 -19.84 -42.17 -16.70
N GLU A 438 -19.24 -42.30 -17.87
CA GLU A 438 -19.32 -43.50 -18.70
C GLU A 438 -18.46 -44.61 -18.10
N ALA A 439 -17.26 -44.31 -17.62
CA ALA A 439 -16.40 -45.26 -16.90
C ALA A 439 -17.05 -45.77 -15.60
N ALA A 440 -17.72 -44.91 -14.84
CA ALA A 440 -18.47 -45.29 -13.64
C ALA A 440 -19.74 -46.11 -13.93
N ARG A 441 -20.38 -45.89 -15.10
CA ARG A 441 -21.52 -46.69 -15.58
C ARG A 441 -21.08 -48.08 -16.02
N ILE A 442 -19.96 -48.18 -16.73
CA ILE A 442 -19.40 -49.45 -17.19
C ILE A 442 -18.95 -50.32 -16.01
N SER A 443 -18.33 -49.69 -14.98
CA SER A 443 -17.93 -50.38 -13.75
C SER A 443 -19.13 -50.96 -12.96
N LYS A 444 -20.27 -50.22 -12.93
CA LYS A 444 -21.50 -50.67 -12.24
C LYS A 444 -22.30 -51.76 -13.05
N MET A 445 -21.99 -51.97 -14.30
CA MET A 445 -22.61 -52.99 -15.12
C MET A 445 -21.78 -54.31 -15.17
N ALA A 446 -20.58 -54.29 -14.57
CA ALA A 446 -19.67 -55.45 -14.50
C ALA A 446 -19.71 -56.18 -13.13
N ASP A 447 -20.42 -55.65 -12.13
CA ASP A 447 -20.82 -56.30 -10.87
C ASP A 447 -22.29 -56.76 -10.93
#